data_4de7bba4c1e1a79e3d4fd9535ca444bf
#
_entry.id   4de7bba4c1e1a79e3d4fd9535ca444bf
#
_cell.length_a   1.000
_cell.length_b   1.000
_cell.length_c   1.000
_cell.angle_alpha   90.00
_cell.angle_beta   90.00
_cell.angle_gamma   90.00
#
_symmetry.space_group_name_H-M   'P 1'
#
loop_
_entity.id
_entity.type
_entity.pdbx_description
1 polymer ?
#
loop_
_entity_poly.entity_id
_entity_poly.type
_entity_poly.pdbx_seq_one_letter_code
_entity_poly.pdbx_strand_id
1 'polypeptide(L)'
;TQLDRLTSAVLEFAAGTSTFTCGTQIAPYQRVNIFGTKGRIEIEIPFNAPPDRPCRLWLQTSAEFTKPEEIQFEVCDQYTLQADAFARAILNDEPVPTPLTDAIANMRVIERVHASAASGTWA
;
A
#
# COMPACT_ATOMS: atom_id res chain seq x y z
N THR A 1 -1.93 8.12 27.18
CA THR A 1 -2.27 8.40 25.77
C THR A 1 -2.45 7.08 25.05
N GLN A 2 -3.67 6.79 24.61
CA GLN A 2 -4.01 5.59 23.82
C GLN A 2 -3.74 5.85 22.32
N LEU A 3 -2.49 6.11 21.98
CA LEU A 3 -2.06 6.24 20.58
C LEU A 3 -1.25 5.02 20.21
N ASP A 4 -1.58 4.41 19.08
CA ASP A 4 -0.84 3.29 18.52
C ASP A 4 0.54 3.76 18.10
N ARG A 5 1.56 3.15 18.67
CA ARG A 5 2.96 3.41 18.34
C ARG A 5 3.55 2.36 17.42
N LEU A 6 3.01 1.16 17.49
CA LEU A 6 3.40 0.00 16.69
C LEU A 6 2.18 -0.89 16.49
N THR A 7 1.87 -1.22 15.27
CA THR A 7 0.81 -2.18 14.91
C THR A 7 1.36 -3.20 13.94
N SER A 8 1.12 -4.48 14.22
CA SER A 8 1.36 -5.58 13.30
C SER A 8 0.07 -6.36 13.14
N ALA A 9 -0.29 -6.70 11.92
CA ALA A 9 -1.50 -7.45 11.63
C ALA A 9 -1.33 -8.47 10.52
N VAL A 10 -2.18 -9.48 10.56
CA VAL A 10 -2.40 -10.44 9.50
C VAL A 10 -3.84 -10.26 9.01
N LEU A 11 -4.01 -10.03 7.72
CA LEU A 11 -5.31 -9.93 7.06
C LEU A 11 -5.52 -11.13 6.16
N GLU A 12 -6.62 -11.83 6.34
CA GLU A 12 -7.00 -12.98 5.53
C GLU A 12 -8.04 -12.59 4.49
N PHE A 13 -7.83 -13.01 3.26
CA PHE A 13 -8.73 -12.80 2.12
C PHE A 13 -9.01 -14.14 1.46
N ALA A 14 -10.10 -14.23 0.71
CA ALA A 14 -10.50 -15.45 0.01
C ALA A 14 -9.40 -16.04 -0.91
N ALA A 15 -8.52 -15.21 -1.45
CA ALA A 15 -7.48 -15.61 -2.41
C ALA A 15 -6.05 -15.36 -1.91
N GLY A 16 -5.86 -14.99 -0.64
CA GLY A 16 -4.52 -14.72 -0.13
C GLY A 16 -4.48 -14.10 1.25
N THR A 17 -3.29 -13.84 1.72
CA THR A 17 -3.04 -13.25 3.04
C THR A 17 -2.15 -12.03 2.89
N SER A 18 -2.40 -10.99 3.66
CA SER A 18 -1.51 -9.84 3.79
C SER A 18 -1.00 -9.73 5.22
N THR A 19 0.26 -9.36 5.36
CA THR A 19 0.87 -9.04 6.66
C THR A 19 1.49 -7.67 6.59
N PHE A 20 1.37 -6.89 7.65
CA PHE A 20 2.06 -5.61 7.73
C PHE A 20 2.50 -5.28 9.15
N THR A 21 3.50 -4.43 9.22
CA THR A 21 3.90 -3.74 10.45
C THR A 21 4.05 -2.27 10.14
N CYS A 22 3.44 -1.41 10.94
CA CYS A 22 3.62 0.03 10.86
C CYS A 22 3.86 0.61 12.24
N GLY A 23 4.57 1.73 12.31
CA GLY A 23 4.86 2.38 13.58
C GLY A 23 5.42 3.78 13.40
N THR A 24 5.20 4.62 14.40
CA THR A 24 5.67 6.01 14.45
C THR A 24 7.01 6.20 15.15
N GLN A 25 7.52 5.16 15.82
CA GLN A 25 8.74 5.20 16.65
C GLN A 25 9.77 4.13 16.26
N ILE A 26 9.65 3.61 15.03
CA ILE A 26 10.63 2.69 14.44
C ILE A 26 11.48 3.44 13.41
N ALA A 27 12.64 2.89 13.08
CA ALA A 27 13.49 3.46 12.05
C ALA A 27 12.71 3.60 10.73
N PRO A 28 12.85 4.72 9.99
CA PRO A 28 12.15 4.93 8.73
C PRO A 28 12.47 3.84 7.72
N TYR A 29 11.45 3.12 7.31
CA TYR A 29 11.52 2.08 6.30
C TYR A 29 10.16 1.90 5.65
N GLN A 30 10.15 1.74 4.32
CA GLN A 30 8.94 1.44 3.57
C GLN A 30 9.27 0.37 2.53
N ARG A 31 8.42 -0.61 2.40
CA ARG A 31 8.52 -1.66 1.38
C ARG A 31 7.18 -2.38 1.25
N VAL A 32 6.78 -2.71 0.03
CA VAL A 32 5.69 -3.66 -0.21
C VAL A 32 6.22 -4.78 -1.07
N ASN A 33 5.95 -6.01 -0.65
CA ASN A 33 6.22 -7.22 -1.40
C ASN A 33 4.91 -7.93 -1.71
N ILE A 34 4.68 -8.25 -2.97
CA ILE A 34 3.52 -9.01 -3.44
C ILE A 34 4.04 -10.32 -4.01
N PHE A 35 3.59 -11.43 -3.46
CA PHE A 35 3.96 -12.77 -3.89
C PHE A 35 2.76 -13.45 -4.53
N GLY A 36 2.92 -13.86 -5.77
CA GLY A 36 1.92 -14.63 -6.52
C GLY A 36 2.50 -15.94 -7.03
N THR A 37 1.63 -16.81 -7.52
CA THR A 37 2.04 -18.13 -8.08
C THR A 37 2.83 -18.01 -9.38
N LYS A 38 2.79 -16.85 -10.06
CA LYS A 38 3.47 -16.60 -11.34
C LYS A 38 4.63 -15.61 -11.23
N GLY A 39 4.91 -15.10 -10.03
CA GLY A 39 5.99 -14.14 -9.84
C GLY A 39 5.81 -13.30 -8.58
N ARG A 40 6.67 -12.31 -8.44
CA ARG A 40 6.63 -11.35 -7.33
C ARG A 40 6.87 -9.92 -7.81
N ILE A 41 6.33 -8.99 -7.03
CA ILE A 41 6.60 -7.55 -7.19
C ILE A 41 7.13 -7.04 -5.86
N GLU A 42 8.17 -6.21 -5.92
CA GLU A 42 8.70 -5.47 -4.78
C GLU A 42 8.65 -3.98 -5.10
N ILE A 43 8.01 -3.18 -4.25
CA ILE A 43 7.88 -1.73 -4.39
C ILE A 43 8.76 -1.06 -3.36
N GLU A 44 9.70 -0.20 -3.81
CA GLU A 44 10.74 0.40 -2.96
C GLU A 44 10.17 1.35 -1.91
N ILE A 45 9.41 2.35 -2.35
CA ILE A 45 8.81 3.39 -1.48
C ILE A 45 7.33 3.54 -1.85
N PRO A 46 6.45 2.71 -1.26
CA PRO A 46 5.05 2.63 -1.71
C PRO A 46 4.16 3.79 -1.23
N PHE A 47 4.50 4.49 -0.15
CA PHE A 47 3.57 5.44 0.48
C PHE A 47 4.01 6.91 0.37
N ASN A 48 5.30 7.20 0.51
CA ASN A 48 5.85 8.55 0.48
C ASN A 48 6.91 8.65 -0.61
N ALA A 49 6.48 8.41 -1.85
CA ALA A 49 7.35 8.52 -3.01
C ALA A 49 8.01 9.91 -3.06
N PRO A 50 9.35 10.00 -3.11
CA PRO A 50 10.04 11.28 -3.14
C PRO A 50 9.78 12.00 -4.47
N PRO A 51 9.51 13.33 -4.45
CA PRO A 51 9.23 14.08 -5.66
C PRO A 51 10.48 14.51 -6.44
N ASP A 52 11.67 14.23 -5.92
CA ASP A 52 12.95 14.73 -6.41
C ASP A 52 13.86 13.65 -7.01
N ARG A 53 13.45 12.40 -6.97
CA ARG A 53 14.19 11.26 -7.54
C ARG A 53 13.25 10.18 -8.05
N PRO A 54 13.74 9.34 -9.00
CA PRO A 54 12.96 8.23 -9.52
C PRO A 54 12.58 7.21 -8.43
N CYS A 55 11.38 6.65 -8.55
CA CYS A 55 10.93 5.50 -7.76
C CYS A 55 11.11 4.20 -8.54
N ARG A 56 11.29 3.09 -7.83
CA ARG A 56 11.58 1.80 -8.43
C ARG A 56 10.65 0.71 -7.92
N LEU A 57 10.40 -0.24 -8.81
CA LEU A 57 9.87 -1.55 -8.42
C LEU A 57 10.70 -2.64 -9.11
N TRP A 58 10.67 -3.83 -8.55
CA TRP A 58 11.28 -5.02 -9.14
C TRP A 58 10.20 -6.05 -9.43
N LEU A 59 10.20 -6.51 -10.67
CA LEU A 59 9.30 -7.55 -11.17
C LEU A 59 10.08 -8.83 -11.46
N GLN A 60 9.59 -9.95 -10.95
CA GLN A 60 10.09 -11.27 -11.29
C GLN A 60 8.90 -12.13 -11.74
N THR A 61 8.92 -12.58 -13.00
CA THR A 61 7.81 -13.30 -13.65
C THR A 61 8.05 -14.81 -13.80
N SER A 62 9.20 -15.31 -13.38
CA SER A 62 9.52 -16.74 -13.46
C SER A 62 9.64 -17.38 -12.07
N ALA A 63 9.38 -18.69 -12.01
CA ALA A 63 9.64 -19.49 -10.81
C ALA A 63 11.14 -19.75 -10.56
N GLU A 64 12.01 -19.43 -11.52
CA GLU A 64 13.44 -19.54 -11.37
C GLU A 64 13.98 -18.36 -10.57
N PHE A 65 15.03 -18.59 -9.78
CA PHE A 65 15.74 -17.56 -9.03
C PHE A 65 16.57 -16.66 -9.95
N THR A 66 15.91 -16.11 -10.97
CA THR A 66 16.51 -15.15 -11.90
C THR A 66 16.55 -13.77 -11.26
N LYS A 67 17.45 -12.93 -11.79
CA LYS A 67 17.52 -11.53 -11.36
C LYS A 67 16.20 -10.82 -11.70
N PRO A 68 15.54 -10.15 -10.73
CA PRO A 68 14.35 -9.38 -11.00
C PRO A 68 14.62 -8.25 -12.01
N GLU A 69 13.65 -7.96 -12.85
CA GLU A 69 13.65 -6.79 -13.71
C GLU A 69 13.39 -5.54 -12.85
N GLU A 70 14.27 -4.54 -12.96
CA GLU A 70 14.06 -3.25 -12.33
C GLU A 70 13.27 -2.34 -13.29
N ILE A 71 12.15 -1.84 -12.80
CA ILE A 71 11.31 -0.85 -13.49
C ILE A 71 11.43 0.46 -12.75
N GLN A 72 11.89 1.50 -13.43
CA GLN A 72 12.08 2.83 -12.90
C GLN A 72 11.00 3.76 -13.44
N PHE A 73 10.43 4.57 -12.58
CA PHE A 73 9.43 5.58 -12.91
C PHE A 73 10.10 6.96 -12.97
N GLU A 74 9.62 7.80 -13.86
CA GLU A 74 10.07 9.19 -13.94
C GLU A 74 9.79 9.95 -12.64
N VAL A 75 10.58 10.97 -12.40
CA VAL A 75 10.40 11.87 -11.25
C VAL A 75 9.04 12.55 -11.34
N CYS A 76 8.24 12.42 -10.30
CA CYS A 76 6.92 13.07 -10.23
C CYS A 76 6.54 13.33 -8.78
N ASP A 77 5.70 14.34 -8.57
CA ASP A 77 5.06 14.62 -7.29
C ASP A 77 3.71 13.90 -7.22
N GLN A 78 3.61 12.87 -6.39
CA GLN A 78 2.39 12.09 -6.20
C GLN A 78 1.18 12.94 -5.76
N TYR A 79 1.40 13.98 -4.96
CA TYR A 79 0.33 14.85 -4.46
C TYR A 79 -0.21 15.76 -5.56
N THR A 80 0.65 16.28 -6.42
CA THR A 80 0.24 17.00 -7.62
C THR A 80 -0.58 16.09 -8.56
N LEU A 81 -0.09 14.87 -8.83
CA LEU A 81 -0.82 13.90 -9.65
C LEU A 81 -2.19 13.53 -9.07
N GLN A 82 -2.28 13.38 -7.75
CA GLN A 82 -3.54 13.11 -7.05
C GLN A 82 -4.51 14.28 -7.20
N ALA A 83 -4.05 15.51 -6.97
CA ALA A 83 -4.87 16.71 -7.09
C ALA A 83 -5.37 16.91 -8.54
N ASP A 84 -4.50 16.71 -9.52
CA ASP A 84 -4.85 16.79 -10.94
C ASP A 84 -5.86 15.72 -11.36
N ALA A 85 -5.72 14.50 -10.86
CA ALA A 85 -6.67 13.42 -11.14
C ALA A 85 -8.07 13.74 -10.58
N PHE A 86 -8.14 14.27 -9.37
CA PHE A 86 -9.38 14.71 -8.75
C PHE A 86 -10.01 15.89 -9.49
N ALA A 87 -9.20 16.91 -9.83
CA ALA A 87 -9.67 18.05 -10.58
C ALA A 87 -10.24 17.67 -11.97
N ARG A 88 -9.56 16.77 -12.68
CA ARG A 88 -10.06 16.25 -13.97
C ARG A 88 -11.38 15.51 -13.84
N ALA A 89 -11.55 14.69 -12.79
CA ALA A 89 -12.80 14.00 -12.54
C ALA A 89 -13.97 14.98 -12.37
N ILE A 90 -13.75 16.09 -11.63
CA ILE A 90 -14.78 17.14 -11.45
C ILE A 90 -15.07 17.88 -12.77
N LEU A 91 -14.03 18.30 -13.49
CA LEU A 91 -14.17 19.10 -14.72
C LEU A 91 -14.83 18.31 -15.86
N ASN A 92 -14.61 17.01 -15.90
CA ASN A 92 -15.14 16.12 -16.94
C ASN A 92 -16.45 15.40 -16.53
N ASP A 93 -16.94 15.62 -15.30
CA ASP A 93 -18.07 14.87 -14.73
C ASP A 93 -17.84 13.34 -14.74
N GLU A 94 -16.60 12.92 -14.43
CA GLU A 94 -16.16 11.53 -14.38
C GLU A 94 -16.10 11.01 -12.95
N PRO A 95 -16.23 9.69 -12.73
CA PRO A 95 -16.00 9.10 -11.42
C PRO A 95 -14.56 9.36 -10.92
N VAL A 96 -14.42 9.65 -9.63
CA VAL A 96 -13.10 9.77 -9.01
C VAL A 96 -12.36 8.43 -9.05
N PRO A 97 -11.02 8.42 -9.22
CA PRO A 97 -10.23 7.18 -9.28
C PRO A 97 -10.38 6.28 -8.03
N THR A 98 -10.53 6.90 -6.85
CA THR A 98 -10.75 6.19 -5.58
C THR A 98 -12.06 6.68 -4.97
N PRO A 99 -13.15 5.91 -5.08
CA PRO A 99 -14.46 6.32 -4.58
C PRO A 99 -14.54 6.31 -3.05
N LEU A 100 -15.50 7.05 -2.48
CA LEU A 100 -15.72 7.11 -1.04
C LEU A 100 -15.98 5.72 -0.41
N THR A 101 -16.56 4.80 -1.16
CA THR A 101 -16.78 3.41 -0.72
C THR A 101 -15.48 2.68 -0.39
N ASP A 102 -14.38 2.99 -1.10
CA ASP A 102 -13.05 2.44 -0.82
C ASP A 102 -12.53 2.98 0.53
N ALA A 103 -12.66 4.28 0.77
CA ALA A 103 -12.27 4.89 2.05
C ALA A 103 -13.06 4.29 3.23
N ILE A 104 -14.37 4.06 3.06
CA ILE A 104 -15.21 3.41 4.07
C ILE A 104 -14.75 1.96 4.31
N ALA A 105 -14.44 1.22 3.25
CA ALA A 105 -13.92 -0.16 3.36
C ALA A 105 -12.59 -0.20 4.12
N ASN A 106 -11.69 0.72 3.81
CA ASN A 106 -10.40 0.84 4.51
C ASN A 106 -10.58 1.15 6.00
N MET A 107 -11.48 2.07 6.36
CA MET A 107 -11.79 2.35 7.79
C MET A 107 -12.32 1.13 8.52
N ARG A 108 -13.16 0.32 7.88
CA ARG A 108 -13.65 -0.95 8.46
C ARG A 108 -12.53 -1.94 8.74
N VAL A 109 -11.51 -2.00 7.89
CA VAL A 109 -10.33 -2.85 8.13
C VAL A 109 -9.58 -2.37 9.36
N ILE A 110 -9.37 -1.06 9.49
CA ILE A 110 -8.71 -0.45 10.67
C ILE A 110 -9.48 -0.78 11.95
N GLU A 111 -10.80 -0.60 11.96
CA GLU A 111 -11.67 -0.95 13.10
C GLU A 111 -11.54 -2.43 13.49
N ARG A 112 -11.51 -3.34 12.52
CA ARG A 112 -11.32 -4.77 12.76
C ARG A 112 -9.95 -5.09 13.35
N VAL A 113 -8.89 -4.45 12.88
CA VAL A 113 -7.54 -4.61 13.46
C VAL A 113 -7.54 -4.20 14.93
N HIS A 114 -8.18 -3.08 15.27
CA HIS A 114 -8.30 -2.65 16.67
C HIS A 114 -9.17 -3.61 17.51
N ALA A 115 -10.28 -4.08 16.99
CA ALA A 115 -11.15 -5.05 17.67
C ALA A 115 -10.43 -6.38 17.94
N SER A 116 -9.70 -6.88 16.96
CA SER A 116 -8.87 -8.09 17.09
C SER A 116 -7.78 -7.91 18.15
N ALA A 117 -7.09 -6.76 18.15
CA ALA A 117 -6.06 -6.47 19.14
C ALA A 117 -6.64 -6.40 20.57
N ALA A 118 -7.85 -5.85 20.74
CA ALA A 118 -8.52 -5.73 22.03
C ALA A 118 -9.05 -7.08 22.55
N SER A 119 -9.56 -7.95 21.67
CA SER A 119 -10.14 -9.26 22.03
C SER A 119 -9.11 -10.39 22.10
N GLY A 120 -7.97 -10.23 21.42
CA GLY A 120 -6.99 -11.32 21.21
C GLY A 120 -7.48 -12.42 20.27
N THR A 121 -8.51 -12.15 19.45
CA THR A 121 -9.11 -13.09 18.50
C THR A 121 -9.21 -12.49 17.10
N TRP A 122 -9.46 -13.33 16.11
CA TRP A 122 -9.81 -12.86 14.76
C TRP A 122 -11.13 -12.07 14.79
N ALA A 123 -11.20 -10.95 14.08
CA ALA A 123 -12.35 -10.05 14.01
C ALA A 123 -12.90 -9.89 12.57
#